data_6336b32ca9c649b3697d65b72a9e049e
#
_entry.id   6336b32ca9c649b3697d65b72a9e049e
#
_cell.length_a   1.000
_cell.length_b   1.000
_cell.length_c   1.000
_cell.angle_alpha   90.00
_cell.angle_beta   90.00
_cell.angle_gamma   90.00
#
_symmetry.space_group_name_H-M   'P 1'
#
loop_
_entity.id
_entity.type
_entity.pdbx_description
1 polymer ?
#
loop_
_entity_poly.entity_id
_entity_poly.type
_entity_poly.pdbx_seq_one_letter_code
_entity_poly.pdbx_strand_id
1 'polypeptide(L)'
;DSGITSLQEIKGKPFNINKPSSFTHGMNKKMLEAAEISLDSFKVGTVATGQVFEQVQNKVFVGGAHVYQLGLGKALKLSSTVDINYLDVPQDVIDRMNSGYNGLLVPYTIPANTYVGQAKEVSTFGLAQVVFTDENADEELIYNFTKSFWENIGALQSSNTSFAGMSAELGSKMYDVPMHPGAARYFTEVGVD
;
A
#
# COMPACT_ATOMS: atom_id res chain seq x y z
N ASP A 1 -19.12 2.97 -16.82
CA ASP A 1 -19.40 3.10 -15.38
C ASP A 1 -19.88 1.76 -14.85
N SER A 2 -19.15 1.15 -13.90
CA SER A 2 -19.54 -0.13 -13.28
C SER A 2 -20.60 0.05 -12.18
N GLY A 3 -20.81 1.27 -11.73
CA GLY A 3 -21.70 1.62 -10.61
C GLY A 3 -21.24 1.07 -9.25
N ILE A 4 -20.03 0.49 -9.15
CA ILE A 4 -19.53 -0.10 -7.90
C ILE A 4 -19.06 1.02 -6.97
N THR A 5 -19.58 1.04 -5.74
CA THR A 5 -19.27 2.00 -4.69
C THR A 5 -18.76 1.35 -3.40
N SER A 6 -18.81 0.02 -3.31
CA SER A 6 -18.30 -0.75 -2.18
C SER A 6 -17.66 -2.08 -2.62
N LEU A 7 -16.82 -2.67 -1.77
CA LEU A 7 -16.21 -3.99 -2.02
C LEU A 7 -17.27 -5.09 -2.18
N GLN A 8 -18.40 -5.00 -1.48
CA GLN A 8 -19.45 -6.03 -1.53
C GLN A 8 -20.13 -6.13 -2.90
N GLU A 9 -20.08 -5.06 -3.71
CA GLU A 9 -20.75 -5.00 -5.02
C GLU A 9 -19.95 -5.64 -6.14
N ILE A 10 -18.74 -6.18 -5.86
CA ILE A 10 -17.98 -6.98 -6.84
C ILE A 10 -18.61 -8.36 -7.10
N LYS A 11 -19.50 -8.85 -6.23
CA LYS A 11 -20.15 -10.15 -6.34
C LYS A 11 -20.79 -10.33 -7.72
N GLY A 12 -20.53 -11.48 -8.35
CA GLY A 12 -21.00 -11.84 -9.70
C GLY A 12 -20.22 -11.16 -10.85
N LYS A 13 -19.36 -10.20 -10.58
CA LYS A 13 -18.67 -9.40 -11.61
C LYS A 13 -17.22 -9.86 -11.82
N PRO A 14 -16.60 -9.59 -13.00
CA PRO A 14 -15.18 -9.86 -13.22
C PRO A 14 -14.31 -8.80 -12.49
N PHE A 15 -13.56 -9.25 -11.48
CA PHE A 15 -12.70 -8.39 -10.66
C PHE A 15 -11.31 -8.99 -10.52
N ASN A 16 -10.26 -8.19 -10.72
CA ASN A 16 -8.88 -8.67 -10.70
C ASN A 16 -8.26 -8.58 -9.30
N ILE A 17 -7.62 -9.68 -8.87
CA ILE A 17 -6.90 -9.76 -7.59
C ILE A 17 -5.40 -10.03 -7.76
N ASN A 18 -4.87 -9.84 -8.98
CA ASN A 18 -3.48 -10.05 -9.35
C ASN A 18 -3.08 -11.53 -9.54
N LYS A 19 -1.85 -11.76 -9.99
CA LYS A 19 -1.29 -13.09 -10.29
C LYS A 19 -1.14 -13.94 -9.03
N PRO A 20 -1.48 -15.24 -9.04
CA PRO A 20 -1.40 -16.10 -7.86
C PRO A 20 -0.06 -16.14 -7.14
N SER A 21 1.06 -15.99 -7.87
CA SER A 21 2.41 -15.99 -7.31
C SER A 21 2.88 -14.64 -6.76
N SER A 22 2.03 -13.60 -6.81
CA SER A 22 2.43 -12.26 -6.34
C SER A 22 2.04 -12.02 -4.90
N PHE A 23 2.85 -11.23 -4.19
CA PHE A 23 2.52 -10.71 -2.87
C PHE A 23 1.15 -10.01 -2.85
N THR A 24 0.87 -9.18 -3.87
CA THR A 24 -0.42 -8.48 -4.03
C THR A 24 -1.61 -9.42 -4.07
N HIS A 25 -1.50 -10.59 -4.71
CA HIS A 25 -2.57 -11.58 -4.72
C HIS A 25 -2.87 -12.11 -3.32
N GLY A 26 -1.82 -12.46 -2.58
CA GLY A 26 -1.97 -12.90 -1.19
C GLY A 26 -2.65 -11.85 -0.31
N MET A 27 -2.25 -10.58 -0.44
CA MET A 27 -2.86 -9.46 0.27
C MET A 27 -4.33 -9.26 -0.10
N ASN A 28 -4.65 -9.31 -1.39
CA ASN A 28 -6.03 -9.15 -1.87
C ASN A 28 -6.94 -10.30 -1.39
N LYS A 29 -6.44 -11.53 -1.37
CA LYS A 29 -7.18 -12.66 -0.79
C LYS A 29 -7.52 -12.42 0.68
N LYS A 30 -6.53 -12.01 1.48
CA LYS A 30 -6.74 -11.73 2.90
C LYS A 30 -7.68 -10.54 3.13
N MET A 31 -7.60 -9.50 2.31
CA MET A 31 -8.54 -8.38 2.37
C MET A 31 -9.97 -8.83 2.08
N LEU A 32 -10.18 -9.62 1.03
CA LEU A 32 -11.50 -10.14 0.68
C LEU A 32 -12.04 -11.10 1.74
N GLU A 33 -11.20 -11.98 2.28
CA GLU A 33 -11.55 -12.86 3.40
C GLU A 33 -11.96 -12.05 4.64
N ALA A 34 -11.16 -11.03 5.01
CA ALA A 34 -11.47 -10.13 6.11
C ALA A 34 -12.76 -9.31 5.86
N ALA A 35 -13.07 -9.00 4.60
CA ALA A 35 -14.33 -8.36 4.19
C ALA A 35 -15.50 -9.35 4.01
N GLU A 36 -15.32 -10.64 4.34
CA GLU A 36 -16.32 -11.70 4.19
C GLU A 36 -16.80 -11.88 2.74
N ILE A 37 -15.88 -11.71 1.78
CA ILE A 37 -16.15 -11.90 0.35
C ILE A 37 -15.43 -13.16 -0.13
N SER A 38 -16.18 -14.22 -0.39
CA SER A 38 -15.66 -15.46 -0.97
C SER A 38 -15.17 -15.23 -2.41
N LEU A 39 -14.04 -15.87 -2.77
CA LEU A 39 -13.54 -15.84 -4.13
C LEU A 39 -14.50 -16.49 -5.14
N ASP A 40 -15.33 -17.43 -4.70
CA ASP A 40 -16.34 -18.07 -5.54
C ASP A 40 -17.54 -17.16 -5.82
N SER A 41 -17.65 -16.02 -5.11
CA SER A 41 -18.77 -15.10 -5.26
C SER A 41 -18.64 -14.14 -6.46
N PHE A 42 -17.50 -14.13 -7.16
CA PHE A 42 -17.25 -13.25 -8.31
C PHE A 42 -16.31 -13.94 -9.35
N LYS A 43 -16.17 -13.35 -10.53
CA LYS A 43 -15.26 -13.87 -11.56
C LYS A 43 -13.85 -13.36 -11.32
N VAL A 44 -12.99 -14.23 -10.77
CA VAL A 44 -11.62 -13.88 -10.38
C VAL A 44 -10.74 -13.62 -11.60
N GLY A 45 -10.22 -12.40 -11.72
CA GLY A 45 -9.16 -12.03 -12.64
C GLY A 45 -7.79 -12.20 -12.01
N THR A 46 -6.81 -12.68 -12.78
CA THR A 46 -5.45 -12.99 -12.29
C THR A 46 -4.34 -12.36 -13.15
N VAL A 47 -4.60 -11.20 -13.74
CA VAL A 47 -3.56 -10.47 -14.49
C VAL A 47 -2.70 -9.60 -13.58
N ALA A 48 -1.46 -9.36 -13.98
CA ALA A 48 -0.53 -8.52 -13.22
C ALA A 48 -0.96 -7.05 -13.20
N THR A 49 -0.51 -6.29 -12.17
CA THR A 49 -0.80 -4.86 -12.01
C THR A 49 -0.58 -4.04 -13.30
N GLY A 50 0.49 -4.33 -14.05
CA GLY A 50 0.78 -3.63 -15.30
C GLY A 50 -0.28 -3.78 -16.39
N GLN A 51 -1.06 -4.87 -16.37
CA GLN A 51 -2.06 -5.20 -17.37
C GLN A 51 -3.48 -4.80 -16.95
N VAL A 52 -3.77 -4.78 -15.65
CA VAL A 52 -5.14 -4.55 -15.17
C VAL A 52 -5.70 -3.20 -15.60
N PHE A 53 -4.88 -2.17 -15.63
CA PHE A 53 -5.33 -0.81 -16.01
C PHE A 53 -5.93 -0.81 -17.44
N GLU A 54 -5.29 -1.49 -18.39
CA GLU A 54 -5.81 -1.66 -19.75
C GLU A 54 -7.08 -2.52 -19.78
N GLN A 55 -7.11 -3.58 -18.97
CA GLN A 55 -8.28 -4.47 -18.90
C GLN A 55 -9.51 -3.78 -18.27
N VAL A 56 -9.30 -2.89 -17.31
CA VAL A 56 -10.38 -2.04 -16.76
C VAL A 56 -10.83 -1.02 -17.80
N GLN A 57 -9.90 -0.35 -18.47
CA GLN A 57 -10.22 0.59 -19.56
C GLN A 57 -11.03 -0.08 -20.68
N ASN A 58 -10.68 -1.32 -21.03
CA ASN A 58 -11.37 -2.13 -22.05
C ASN A 58 -12.63 -2.85 -21.50
N LYS A 59 -13.04 -2.57 -20.25
CA LYS A 59 -14.24 -3.14 -19.61
C LYS A 59 -14.23 -4.68 -19.47
N VAL A 60 -13.05 -5.31 -19.51
CA VAL A 60 -12.89 -6.76 -19.25
C VAL A 60 -13.08 -7.03 -17.76
N PHE A 61 -12.53 -6.17 -16.91
CA PHE A 61 -12.79 -6.17 -15.47
C PHE A 61 -13.56 -4.92 -15.08
N VAL A 62 -14.47 -5.07 -14.12
CA VAL A 62 -15.16 -3.92 -13.50
C VAL A 62 -14.24 -3.14 -12.55
N GLY A 63 -13.15 -3.76 -12.12
CA GLY A 63 -12.14 -3.18 -11.24
C GLY A 63 -11.07 -4.20 -10.86
N GLY A 64 -10.22 -3.81 -9.92
CA GLY A 64 -9.19 -4.67 -9.37
C GLY A 64 -8.59 -4.09 -8.10
N ALA A 65 -8.12 -4.98 -7.21
CA ALA A 65 -7.37 -4.60 -6.01
C ALA A 65 -5.86 -4.72 -6.27
N HIS A 66 -5.11 -3.69 -5.91
CA HIS A 66 -3.69 -3.62 -6.19
C HIS A 66 -2.93 -2.88 -5.09
N VAL A 67 -1.77 -3.40 -4.75
CA VAL A 67 -0.78 -2.70 -3.91
C VAL A 67 0.19 -1.99 -4.86
N TYR A 68 0.23 -0.67 -4.79
CA TYR A 68 1.17 0.16 -5.55
C TYR A 68 1.40 1.50 -4.86
N GLN A 69 2.43 2.20 -5.30
CA GLN A 69 2.79 3.50 -4.75
C GLN A 69 1.75 4.56 -5.11
N LEU A 70 1.45 5.44 -4.16
CA LEU A 70 0.58 6.59 -4.42
C LEU A 70 1.09 7.39 -5.63
N GLY A 71 0.17 7.82 -6.50
CA GLY A 71 0.53 8.56 -7.71
C GLY A 71 1.14 7.72 -8.83
N LEU A 72 0.98 6.38 -8.82
CA LEU A 72 1.46 5.53 -9.91
C LEU A 72 0.96 6.05 -11.27
N GLY A 73 1.87 6.31 -12.21
CA GLY A 73 1.56 6.92 -13.50
C GLY A 73 0.48 6.21 -14.32
N LYS A 74 0.40 4.86 -14.24
CA LYS A 74 -0.68 4.09 -14.90
C LYS A 74 -2.04 4.33 -14.25
N ALA A 75 -2.11 4.50 -12.94
CA ALA A 75 -3.34 4.82 -12.23
C ALA A 75 -3.80 6.26 -12.55
N LEU A 76 -2.85 7.22 -12.59
CA LEU A 76 -3.13 8.59 -13.02
C LEU A 76 -3.65 8.65 -14.45
N LYS A 77 -3.01 7.89 -15.36
CA LYS A 77 -3.47 7.82 -16.76
C LYS A 77 -4.87 7.20 -16.85
N LEU A 78 -5.14 6.12 -16.12
CA LEU A 78 -6.47 5.49 -16.14
C LEU A 78 -7.53 6.48 -15.66
N SER A 79 -7.34 7.14 -14.51
CA SER A 79 -8.30 8.10 -13.95
C SER A 79 -8.53 9.33 -14.85
N SER A 80 -7.59 9.67 -15.73
CA SER A 80 -7.77 10.75 -16.72
C SER A 80 -8.55 10.32 -17.97
N THR A 81 -8.79 9.02 -18.17
CA THR A 81 -9.43 8.48 -19.38
C THR A 81 -10.77 7.80 -19.13
N VAL A 82 -11.01 7.35 -17.91
CA VAL A 82 -12.27 6.73 -17.49
C VAL A 82 -12.63 7.16 -16.07
N ASP A 83 -13.91 7.23 -15.77
CA ASP A 83 -14.39 7.50 -14.42
C ASP A 83 -14.08 6.31 -13.51
N ILE A 84 -13.30 6.55 -12.47
CA ILE A 84 -12.87 5.55 -11.50
C ILE A 84 -13.43 5.87 -10.12
N ASN A 85 -14.07 4.89 -9.50
CA ASN A 85 -14.36 4.91 -8.08
C ASN A 85 -13.25 4.16 -7.33
N TYR A 86 -12.58 4.85 -6.43
CA TYR A 86 -11.68 4.24 -5.45
C TYR A 86 -12.52 3.82 -4.26
N LEU A 87 -12.46 2.53 -3.92
CA LEU A 87 -13.29 1.95 -2.87
C LEU A 87 -12.58 2.00 -1.53
N ASP A 88 -13.31 2.41 -0.50
CA ASP A 88 -12.81 2.32 0.87
C ASP A 88 -12.57 0.87 1.30
N VAL A 89 -11.51 0.66 2.04
CA VAL A 89 -11.31 -0.53 2.87
C VAL A 89 -11.70 -0.15 4.29
N PRO A 90 -12.81 -0.68 4.84
CA PRO A 90 -13.27 -0.33 6.17
C PRO A 90 -12.23 -0.65 7.25
N GLN A 91 -12.18 0.16 8.33
CA GLN A 91 -11.20 0.00 9.40
C GLN A 91 -11.28 -1.39 10.06
N ASP A 92 -12.47 -1.91 10.27
CA ASP A 92 -12.67 -3.25 10.84
C ASP A 92 -12.13 -4.37 9.94
N VAL A 93 -12.10 -4.18 8.62
CA VAL A 93 -11.44 -5.09 7.67
C VAL A 93 -9.93 -5.01 7.85
N ILE A 94 -9.36 -3.80 7.97
CA ILE A 94 -7.93 -3.58 8.21
C ILE A 94 -7.51 -4.22 9.54
N ASP A 95 -8.29 -4.06 10.58
CA ASP A 95 -8.03 -4.63 11.92
C ASP A 95 -8.04 -6.16 11.88
N ARG A 96 -9.01 -6.77 11.19
CA ARG A 96 -9.03 -8.23 10.98
C ARG A 96 -7.82 -8.73 10.17
N MET A 97 -7.40 -7.99 9.16
CA MET A 97 -6.18 -8.31 8.40
C MET A 97 -4.94 -8.24 9.30
N ASN A 98 -4.83 -7.21 10.13
CA ASN A 98 -3.68 -6.99 11.01
C ASN A 98 -3.48 -8.09 12.06
N SER A 99 -4.53 -8.79 12.45
CA SER A 99 -4.43 -9.92 13.38
C SER A 99 -3.47 -11.03 12.89
N GLY A 100 -3.20 -11.08 11.59
CA GLY A 100 -2.25 -12.02 10.96
C GLY A 100 -0.93 -11.40 10.48
N TYR A 101 -0.68 -10.10 10.72
CA TYR A 101 0.48 -9.36 10.21
C TYR A 101 1.20 -8.52 11.27
N ASN A 102 0.91 -8.72 12.57
CA ASN A 102 1.58 -8.04 13.68
C ASN A 102 1.69 -6.50 13.51
N GLY A 103 0.62 -5.87 13.00
CA GLY A 103 0.60 -4.42 12.81
C GLY A 103 1.36 -3.88 11.59
N LEU A 104 1.85 -4.72 10.69
CA LEU A 104 2.52 -4.30 9.45
C LEU A 104 1.61 -3.55 8.47
N LEU A 105 0.30 -3.70 8.61
CA LEU A 105 -0.67 -2.94 7.83
C LEU A 105 -1.02 -1.65 8.57
N VAL A 106 -0.64 -0.55 7.99
CA VAL A 106 -0.88 0.78 8.56
C VAL A 106 -2.13 1.37 7.90
N PRO A 107 -3.15 1.79 8.68
CA PRO A 107 -4.26 2.56 8.12
C PRO A 107 -3.74 3.76 7.36
N TYR A 108 -4.23 3.96 6.15
CA TYR A 108 -3.79 5.04 5.28
C TYR A 108 -5.00 5.69 4.60
N THR A 109 -4.95 7.00 4.47
CA THR A 109 -5.95 7.78 3.72
C THR A 109 -5.32 8.33 2.46
N ILE A 110 -5.86 7.96 1.30
CA ILE A 110 -5.51 8.59 0.02
C ILE A 110 -6.14 9.98 0.02
N PRO A 111 -5.37 11.07 -0.06
CA PRO A 111 -5.92 12.42 -0.03
C PRO A 111 -6.88 12.67 -1.21
N ALA A 112 -7.91 13.46 -1.00
CA ALA A 112 -8.79 13.90 -2.07
C ALA A 112 -7.99 14.56 -3.20
N ASN A 113 -8.47 14.40 -4.43
CA ASN A 113 -7.83 14.93 -5.65
C ASN A 113 -6.45 14.34 -5.97
N THR A 114 -6.07 13.20 -5.37
CA THR A 114 -4.88 12.45 -5.78
C THR A 114 -5.02 11.93 -7.22
N TYR A 115 -6.22 11.52 -7.59
CA TYR A 115 -6.55 11.03 -8.94
C TYR A 115 -7.67 11.86 -9.56
N VAL A 116 -7.73 11.90 -10.89
CA VAL A 116 -8.80 12.62 -11.59
C VAL A 116 -10.16 12.03 -11.23
N GLY A 117 -11.11 12.89 -10.86
CA GLY A 117 -12.46 12.49 -10.45
C GLY A 117 -12.60 12.00 -9.00
N GLN A 118 -11.51 11.81 -8.28
CA GLN A 118 -11.53 11.42 -6.86
C GLN A 118 -11.72 12.66 -5.97
N ALA A 119 -12.96 13.09 -5.80
CA ALA A 119 -13.30 14.29 -5.03
C ALA A 119 -13.24 14.10 -3.50
N LYS A 120 -13.21 12.88 -3.00
CA LYS A 120 -13.20 12.53 -1.58
C LYS A 120 -11.94 11.78 -1.20
N GLU A 121 -11.58 11.86 0.05
CA GLU A 121 -10.59 10.97 0.65
C GLU A 121 -11.04 9.51 0.54
N VAL A 122 -10.07 8.58 0.45
CA VAL A 122 -10.35 7.14 0.40
C VAL A 122 -9.56 6.44 1.51
N SER A 123 -10.27 5.78 2.39
CA SER A 123 -9.68 4.95 3.44
C SER A 123 -9.12 3.65 2.85
N THR A 124 -7.89 3.33 3.19
CA THR A 124 -7.21 2.11 2.76
C THR A 124 -6.12 1.72 3.77
N PHE A 125 -5.26 0.81 3.41
CA PHE A 125 -4.08 0.49 4.20
C PHE A 125 -2.80 0.63 3.38
N GLY A 126 -1.74 0.99 4.06
CA GLY A 126 -0.37 0.94 3.57
C GLY A 126 0.37 -0.26 4.14
N LEU A 127 1.54 -0.53 3.58
CA LEU A 127 2.47 -1.54 4.06
C LEU A 127 3.71 -0.83 4.59
N ALA A 128 4.10 -1.17 5.81
CA ALA A 128 5.39 -0.75 6.32
C ALA A 128 6.50 -1.44 5.50
N GLN A 129 7.46 -0.66 5.03
CA GLN A 129 8.67 -1.17 4.38
C GLN A 129 9.83 -1.04 5.35
N VAL A 130 10.58 -2.12 5.54
CA VAL A 130 11.71 -2.18 6.46
C VAL A 130 12.98 -2.42 5.65
N VAL A 131 14.01 -1.62 5.88
CA VAL A 131 15.36 -1.90 5.43
C VAL A 131 16.03 -2.79 6.47
N PHE A 132 16.55 -3.93 6.09
CA PHE A 132 17.20 -4.87 6.99
C PHE A 132 18.64 -5.15 6.56
N THR A 133 19.46 -5.54 7.50
CA THR A 133 20.85 -5.90 7.31
C THR A 133 21.21 -7.10 8.19
N ASP A 134 22.45 -7.59 8.06
CA ASP A 134 23.01 -8.58 8.98
C ASP A 134 23.15 -7.99 10.39
N GLU A 135 22.88 -8.79 11.42
CA GLU A 135 22.98 -8.35 12.82
C GLU A 135 24.42 -7.95 13.23
N ASN A 136 25.42 -8.48 12.53
CA ASN A 136 26.85 -8.19 12.74
C ASN A 136 27.39 -7.10 11.82
N ALA A 137 26.50 -6.38 11.09
CA ALA A 137 26.94 -5.26 10.28
C ALA A 137 27.60 -4.18 11.16
N ASP A 138 28.58 -3.47 10.60
CA ASP A 138 29.30 -2.43 11.34
C ASP A 138 28.34 -1.35 11.86
N GLU A 139 28.39 -1.11 13.17
CA GLU A 139 27.46 -0.19 13.84
C GLU A 139 27.60 1.24 13.31
N GLU A 140 28.83 1.69 13.06
CA GLU A 140 29.08 3.04 12.56
C GLU A 140 28.57 3.21 11.12
N LEU A 141 28.70 2.17 10.29
CA LEU A 141 28.16 2.15 8.94
C LEU A 141 26.64 2.30 8.97
N ILE A 142 25.94 1.52 9.81
CA ILE A 142 24.48 1.56 9.87
C ILE A 142 23.98 2.86 10.51
N TYR A 143 24.69 3.39 11.51
CA TYR A 143 24.39 4.72 12.04
C TYR A 143 24.50 5.81 10.95
N ASN A 144 25.59 5.84 10.22
CA ASN A 144 25.82 6.82 9.17
C ASN A 144 24.82 6.69 8.01
N PHE A 145 24.46 5.45 7.63
CA PHE A 145 23.41 5.19 6.65
C PHE A 145 22.05 5.75 7.11
N THR A 146 21.63 5.41 8.33
CA THR A 146 20.35 5.84 8.90
C THR A 146 20.28 7.37 9.02
N LYS A 147 21.35 7.97 9.53
CA LYS A 147 21.51 9.43 9.64
C LYS A 147 21.40 10.11 8.28
N SER A 148 22.21 9.66 7.31
CA SER A 148 22.21 10.24 5.96
C SER A 148 20.84 10.12 5.28
N PHE A 149 20.15 9.00 5.46
CA PHE A 149 18.82 8.80 4.89
C PHE A 149 17.82 9.82 5.46
N TRP A 150 17.70 9.93 6.78
CA TRP A 150 16.72 10.79 7.42
C TRP A 150 17.06 12.27 7.33
N GLU A 151 18.33 12.64 7.39
CA GLU A 151 18.74 14.04 7.18
C GLU A 151 18.47 14.53 5.75
N ASN A 152 18.40 13.63 4.77
CA ASN A 152 18.11 13.95 3.37
C ASN A 152 16.69 13.58 2.93
N ILE A 153 15.80 13.21 3.85
CA ILE A 153 14.45 12.75 3.51
C ILE A 153 13.66 13.81 2.70
N GLY A 154 13.84 15.09 2.97
CA GLY A 154 13.19 16.17 2.23
C GLY A 154 13.57 16.21 0.74
N ALA A 155 14.82 15.90 0.40
CA ALA A 155 15.26 15.80 -0.99
C ALA A 155 14.64 14.57 -1.68
N LEU A 156 14.54 13.44 -0.98
CA LEU A 156 13.87 12.24 -1.48
C LEU A 156 12.37 12.48 -1.69
N GLN A 157 11.69 13.13 -0.76
CA GLN A 157 10.28 13.51 -0.86
C GLN A 157 10.02 14.42 -2.06
N SER A 158 10.93 15.36 -2.33
CA SER A 158 10.81 16.26 -3.47
C SER A 158 11.01 15.56 -4.82
N SER A 159 11.81 14.49 -4.84
CA SER A 159 12.15 13.74 -6.06
C SER A 159 11.18 12.61 -6.38
N ASN A 160 10.50 12.05 -5.36
CA ASN A 160 9.64 10.88 -5.53
C ASN A 160 8.52 10.85 -4.48
N THR A 161 7.29 10.84 -4.97
CA THR A 161 6.07 10.81 -4.14
C THR A 161 5.98 9.56 -3.24
N SER A 162 6.73 8.49 -3.52
CA SER A 162 6.79 7.30 -2.66
C SER A 162 7.33 7.58 -1.27
N PHE A 163 8.10 8.65 -1.10
CA PHE A 163 8.62 9.09 0.20
C PHE A 163 7.71 10.11 0.91
N ALA A 164 6.60 10.51 0.27
CA ALA A 164 5.66 11.46 0.88
C ALA A 164 5.13 10.92 2.21
N GLY A 165 5.19 11.77 3.25
CA GLY A 165 4.73 11.42 4.60
C GLY A 165 5.70 10.55 5.42
N MET A 166 6.86 10.16 4.91
CA MET A 166 7.89 9.49 5.71
C MET A 166 8.53 10.47 6.69
N SER A 167 8.73 10.01 7.92
CA SER A 167 9.43 10.74 8.98
C SER A 167 10.29 9.78 9.81
N ALA A 168 11.30 10.30 10.51
CA ALA A 168 12.11 9.50 11.42
C ALA A 168 11.26 8.81 12.50
N GLU A 169 10.23 9.49 12.98
CA GLU A 169 9.25 8.99 13.95
C GLU A 169 8.46 7.76 13.41
N LEU A 170 8.10 7.76 12.13
CA LEU A 170 7.51 6.60 11.49
C LEU A 170 8.56 5.50 11.25
N GLY A 171 9.78 5.89 10.90
CA GLY A 171 10.90 4.99 10.62
C GLY A 171 11.46 4.28 11.86
N SER A 172 11.26 4.82 13.07
CA SER A 172 11.65 4.17 14.33
C SER A 172 10.74 3.01 14.72
N LYS A 173 9.55 2.89 14.13
CA LYS A 173 8.59 1.81 14.40
C LYS A 173 9.03 0.52 13.72
N MET A 174 9.40 -0.49 14.52
CA MET A 174 10.04 -1.71 14.00
C MET A 174 9.12 -2.92 13.84
N TYR A 175 7.85 -2.83 14.18
CA TYR A 175 6.86 -3.90 13.92
C TYR A 175 7.38 -5.33 14.27
N ASP A 176 7.93 -5.52 15.46
CA ASP A 176 8.54 -6.76 15.95
C ASP A 176 9.85 -7.20 15.27
N VAL A 177 10.45 -6.37 14.42
CA VAL A 177 11.79 -6.62 13.88
C VAL A 177 12.83 -5.98 14.81
N PRO A 178 13.88 -6.68 15.27
CA PRO A 178 14.92 -6.07 16.08
C PRO A 178 15.59 -4.92 15.36
N MET A 179 15.71 -3.77 16.03
CA MET A 179 16.43 -2.63 15.48
C MET A 179 17.94 -2.85 15.61
N HIS A 180 18.68 -2.59 14.53
CA HIS A 180 20.14 -2.64 14.56
C HIS A 180 20.69 -1.53 15.47
N PRO A 181 21.74 -1.79 16.32
CA PRO A 181 22.27 -0.81 17.26
C PRO A 181 22.65 0.54 16.64
N GLY A 182 23.25 0.53 15.45
CA GLY A 182 23.57 1.77 14.73
C GLY A 182 22.33 2.60 14.36
N ALA A 183 21.22 1.96 13.96
CA ALA A 183 19.98 2.66 13.68
C ALA A 183 19.35 3.20 14.98
N ALA A 184 19.32 2.39 16.04
CA ALA A 184 18.81 2.80 17.34
C ALA A 184 19.55 4.03 17.90
N ARG A 185 20.87 4.07 17.74
CA ARG A 185 21.69 5.23 18.15
C ARG A 185 21.25 6.52 17.45
N TYR A 186 20.98 6.47 16.18
CA TYR A 186 20.50 7.66 15.45
C TYR A 186 19.11 8.09 15.92
N PHE A 187 18.16 7.17 16.05
CA PHE A 187 16.81 7.52 16.49
C PHE A 187 16.80 8.10 17.91
N THR A 188 17.62 7.56 18.81
CA THR A 188 17.82 8.14 20.16
C THR A 188 18.43 9.55 20.09
N GLU A 189 19.42 9.79 19.20
CA GLU A 189 20.04 11.12 19.01
C GLU A 189 19.01 12.19 18.60
N VAL A 190 18.04 11.82 17.75
CA VAL A 190 17.00 12.75 17.29
C VAL A 190 15.72 12.72 18.13
N GLY A 191 15.69 11.96 19.21
CA GLY A 191 14.60 11.95 20.20
C GLY A 191 13.32 11.25 19.71
N VAL A 192 13.45 10.25 18.83
CA VAL A 192 12.35 9.39 18.41
C VAL A 192 12.68 7.95 18.82
N ASP A 193 11.88 7.40 19.74
CA ASP A 193 12.01 6.03 20.30
C ASP A 193 10.85 5.14 19.83
#